data_a79bcaccab28b489384f074ba25c7801
#
_entry.id   a79bcaccab28b489384f074ba25c7801
#
_cell.length_a   1.000
_cell.length_b   1.000
_cell.length_c   1.000
_cell.angle_alpha   90.00
_cell.angle_beta   90.00
_cell.angle_gamma   90.00
#
_symmetry.space_group_name_H-M   'P 1'
#
loop_
_entity.id
_entity.type
_entity.pdbx_description
1 polymer ?
#
loop_
_entity_poly.entity_id
_entity_poly.type
_entity_poly.pdbx_seq_one_letter_code
_entity_poly.pdbx_strand_id
1 'polypeptide(L)'
;HKAIRRQRQMCIRDRDLGIDCFTVLENYTAIPKKAQMYYRTVSEKVRALSAAIAGAKDENEIFDLVTAHYRDCGVGMFGLNRAFRIQEDENGSFTLNAINNIDSVLLSDLIGYEPQKKELRQNTEAFVSGRAANNVLLYGDAGTGKSTSVKAILNEYADRGLRMIEIYKHQFGLLSQVIAKIKNRNYRFMIFIDDLSFEEHEVEYKFLKAVIEGGVETRPANVLIVATSNRRHLVQETWKDRDDMEHNGDIHRSDTMEEKLSLAARFGCAICYVSPNRQQYHDIVKGIAARLPDGLTLTEDELLQAANRWEIRHGGVSGRTAQQFINYIAGMPEGVKGATGKPPCAPAGASPCNEESQLR
;
A
#
# COMPACT_ATOMS: atom_id res chain seq x y z
N HIS A 1 -0.07 14.51 24.05
CA HIS A 1 -0.93 13.89 25.09
C HIS A 1 -0.20 13.63 26.41
N LYS A 2 0.98 12.99 26.41
CA LYS A 2 1.76 12.79 27.66
C LYS A 2 2.24 14.12 28.28
N ALA A 3 2.63 15.10 27.47
CA ALA A 3 3.06 16.40 27.94
C ALA A 3 1.90 17.19 28.56
N ILE A 4 0.74 17.24 27.90
CA ILE A 4 -0.44 17.92 28.41
C ILE A 4 -0.99 17.25 29.68
N ARG A 5 -1.03 15.92 29.76
CA ARG A 5 -1.38 15.20 31.00
C ARG A 5 -0.40 15.44 32.12
N ARG A 6 0.90 15.44 31.85
CA ARG A 6 1.92 15.77 32.87
C ARG A 6 1.77 17.23 33.35
N GLN A 7 1.55 18.16 32.45
CA GLN A 7 1.34 19.57 32.76
C GLN A 7 0.08 19.76 33.61
N ARG A 8 -1.03 19.09 33.27
CA ARG A 8 -2.29 19.14 34.06
C ARG A 8 -2.13 18.47 35.45
N GLN A 9 -1.40 17.35 35.53
CA GLN A 9 -1.09 16.70 36.82
C GLN A 9 -0.13 17.54 37.66
N MET A 10 0.83 18.22 37.04
CA MET A 10 1.70 19.19 37.74
C MET A 10 0.89 20.35 38.29
N CYS A 11 0.06 21.03 37.50
CA CYS A 11 -0.77 22.12 37.94
C CYS A 11 -1.73 21.77 39.07
N ILE A 12 -2.26 20.54 39.11
CA ILE A 12 -3.11 20.06 40.21
C ILE A 12 -2.29 19.84 41.47
N ARG A 13 -1.11 19.17 41.36
CA ARG A 13 -0.20 18.95 42.49
C ARG A 13 0.38 20.25 43.06
N ASP A 14 0.71 21.18 42.19
CA ASP A 14 1.32 22.45 42.59
C ASP A 14 0.33 23.37 43.30
N ARG A 15 -0.99 23.32 42.95
CA ARG A 15 -2.05 23.97 43.70
C ARG A 15 -2.19 23.43 45.13
N ASP A 16 -2.07 22.10 45.28
CA ASP A 16 -2.20 21.44 46.56
C ASP A 16 -0.95 21.67 47.47
N LEU A 17 0.21 21.93 46.85
CA LEU A 17 1.49 22.15 47.54
C LEU A 17 1.88 23.62 47.69
N GLY A 18 1.05 24.57 47.15
CA GLY A 18 1.32 26.02 47.21
C GLY A 18 2.58 26.44 46.43
N ILE A 19 3.02 25.65 45.49
CA ILE A 19 4.18 25.92 44.60
C ILE A 19 3.68 26.63 43.37
N ASP A 20 4.20 27.83 43.10
CA ASP A 20 3.92 28.56 41.87
C ASP A 20 4.72 27.92 40.70
N CYS A 21 4.07 27.04 39.95
CA CYS A 21 4.67 26.32 38.83
C CYS A 21 5.02 27.22 37.63
N PHE A 22 4.52 28.43 37.56
CA PHE A 22 4.80 29.35 36.44
C PHE A 22 6.21 29.93 36.51
N THR A 23 6.78 30.14 37.68
CA THR A 23 8.17 30.61 37.82
C THR A 23 9.21 29.60 37.30
N VAL A 24 8.91 28.30 37.31
CA VAL A 24 9.77 27.27 36.74
C VAL A 24 9.70 27.25 35.20
N LEU A 25 8.59 27.70 34.63
CA LEU A 25 8.36 27.74 33.17
C LEU A 25 8.86 29.02 32.51
N GLU A 26 8.97 30.13 33.27
CA GLU A 26 9.47 31.43 32.77
C GLU A 26 10.88 31.36 32.19
N ASN A 27 11.70 30.45 32.69
CA ASN A 27 13.09 30.23 32.21
C ASN A 27 13.25 28.96 31.34
N TYR A 28 12.17 28.33 30.93
CA TYR A 28 12.23 27.13 30.08
C TYR A 28 12.50 27.52 28.63
N THR A 29 13.74 27.39 28.21
CA THR A 29 14.10 27.48 26.81
C THR A 29 13.83 26.13 26.13
N ALA A 30 12.78 26.06 25.34
CA ALA A 30 12.48 24.86 24.54
C ALA A 30 13.65 24.55 23.63
N ILE A 31 14.25 23.37 23.78
CA ILE A 31 15.27 22.91 22.85
C ILE A 31 14.61 22.79 21.48
N PRO A 32 15.04 23.54 20.45
CA PRO A 32 14.44 23.46 19.14
C PRO A 32 14.57 22.01 18.63
N LYS A 33 13.44 21.34 18.45
CA LYS A 33 13.42 20.02 17.84
C LYS A 33 13.98 20.15 16.43
N LYS A 34 14.95 19.29 16.08
CA LYS A 34 15.45 19.19 14.69
C LYS A 34 14.27 19.16 13.73
N ALA A 35 14.34 19.93 12.66
CA ALA A 35 13.28 20.09 11.66
C ALA A 35 12.96 18.80 10.87
N GLN A 36 13.62 17.70 11.19
CA GLN A 36 13.45 16.42 10.53
C GLN A 36 12.11 15.77 10.96
N MET A 37 11.11 15.88 10.11
CA MET A 37 9.79 15.30 10.32
C MET A 37 9.81 13.83 9.90
N TYR A 38 9.90 12.91 10.88
CA TYR A 38 9.83 11.47 10.62
C TYR A 38 8.44 11.02 10.15
N TYR A 39 7.37 11.77 10.51
CA TYR A 39 5.97 11.45 10.21
C TYR A 39 5.24 12.72 9.79
N ARG A 40 5.42 13.11 8.54
CA ARG A 40 4.94 14.40 8.05
C ARG A 40 3.45 14.58 8.29
N THR A 41 2.62 13.63 7.87
CA THR A 41 1.16 13.73 7.97
C THR A 41 0.66 13.80 9.43
N VAL A 42 1.25 12.98 10.32
CA VAL A 42 0.94 13.00 11.75
C VAL A 42 1.41 14.30 12.38
N SER A 43 2.62 14.74 12.04
CA SER A 43 3.20 15.98 12.55
C SER A 43 2.39 17.21 12.10
N GLU A 44 1.90 17.25 10.87
CA GLU A 44 1.08 18.33 10.33
C GLU A 44 -0.27 18.41 11.05
N LYS A 45 -0.98 17.29 11.23
CA LYS A 45 -2.25 17.24 11.98
C LYS A 45 -2.09 17.70 13.43
N VAL A 46 -1.05 17.22 14.11
CA VAL A 46 -0.76 17.59 15.50
C VAL A 46 -0.35 19.05 15.61
N ARG A 47 0.45 19.57 14.69
CA ARG A 47 0.85 20.98 14.66
C ARG A 47 -0.33 21.91 14.37
N ALA A 48 -1.18 21.53 13.41
CA ALA A 48 -2.40 22.30 13.10
C ALA A 48 -3.30 22.43 14.33
N LEU A 49 -3.58 21.31 15.03
CA LEU A 49 -4.35 21.33 16.26
C LEU A 49 -3.65 22.15 17.35
N SER A 50 -2.33 21.99 17.53
CA SER A 50 -1.57 22.75 18.52
C SER A 50 -1.59 24.25 18.25
N ALA A 51 -1.45 24.66 16.98
CA ALA A 51 -1.55 26.06 16.59
C ALA A 51 -2.97 26.63 16.79
N ALA A 52 -4.00 25.84 16.45
CA ALA A 52 -5.39 26.23 16.67
C ALA A 52 -5.70 26.42 18.17
N ILE A 53 -5.26 25.49 19.02
CA ILE A 53 -5.42 25.60 20.48
C ILE A 53 -4.65 26.79 21.04
N ALA A 54 -3.45 27.07 20.53
CA ALA A 54 -2.65 28.22 20.95
C ALA A 54 -3.30 29.59 20.58
N GLY A 55 -4.10 29.60 19.50
CA GLY A 55 -4.84 30.80 19.07
C GLY A 55 -6.25 30.93 19.64
N ALA A 56 -6.73 29.93 20.39
CA ALA A 56 -8.08 29.93 20.96
C ALA A 56 -8.24 31.00 22.05
N LYS A 57 -9.39 31.67 22.06
CA LYS A 57 -9.67 32.79 22.94
C LYS A 57 -10.20 32.37 24.31
N ASP A 58 -10.91 31.23 24.36
CA ASP A 58 -11.53 30.71 25.58
C ASP A 58 -11.57 29.15 25.58
N GLU A 59 -12.01 28.59 26.71
CA GLU A 59 -12.16 27.17 26.92
C GLU A 59 -13.20 26.51 26.02
N ASN A 60 -14.23 27.24 25.59
CA ASN A 60 -15.27 26.69 24.71
C ASN A 60 -14.72 26.51 23.30
N GLU A 61 -13.94 27.48 22.80
CA GLU A 61 -13.27 27.38 21.51
C GLU A 61 -12.25 26.19 21.51
N ILE A 62 -11.51 26.00 22.61
CA ILE A 62 -10.61 24.83 22.78
C ILE A 62 -11.40 23.52 22.74
N PHE A 63 -12.56 23.49 23.46
CA PHE A 63 -13.42 22.31 23.47
C PHE A 63 -13.93 21.96 22.07
N ASP A 64 -14.41 22.96 21.33
CA ASP A 64 -14.90 22.77 19.95
C ASP A 64 -13.81 22.33 19.02
N LEU A 65 -12.63 22.93 19.07
CA LEU A 65 -11.45 22.54 18.26
C LEU A 65 -11.02 21.09 18.53
N VAL A 66 -10.94 20.71 19.80
CA VAL A 66 -10.53 19.35 20.20
C VAL A 66 -11.62 18.34 19.83
N THR A 67 -12.89 18.69 20.03
CA THR A 67 -14.02 17.83 19.68
C THR A 67 -14.11 17.63 18.17
N ALA A 68 -13.97 18.69 17.37
CA ALA A 68 -13.90 18.62 15.92
C ALA A 68 -12.73 17.75 15.46
N HIS A 69 -11.55 17.95 16.04
CA HIS A 69 -10.39 17.14 15.71
C HIS A 69 -10.60 15.64 15.98
N TYR A 70 -11.20 15.28 17.12
CA TYR A 70 -11.51 13.88 17.43
C TYR A 70 -12.63 13.30 16.56
N ARG A 71 -13.61 14.13 16.18
CA ARG A 71 -14.66 13.72 15.25
C ARG A 71 -14.08 13.42 13.85
N ASP A 72 -13.21 14.29 13.35
CA ASP A 72 -12.72 14.26 11.97
C ASP A 72 -11.51 13.31 11.81
N CYS A 73 -10.62 13.29 12.79
CA CYS A 73 -9.42 12.44 12.76
C CYS A 73 -9.56 11.11 13.54
N GLY A 74 -10.54 11.04 14.49
CA GLY A 74 -10.70 9.91 15.40
C GLY A 74 -9.67 9.89 16.54
N VAL A 75 -9.61 8.78 17.27
CA VAL A 75 -8.84 8.65 18.51
C VAL A 75 -7.75 7.59 18.38
N GLY A 76 -6.58 7.86 18.98
CA GLY A 76 -5.49 6.90 19.09
C GLY A 76 -4.73 6.68 17.78
N MET A 77 -4.13 5.48 17.65
CA MET A 77 -3.24 5.19 16.51
C MET A 77 -3.97 5.20 15.16
N PHE A 78 -5.23 4.78 15.11
CA PHE A 78 -6.03 4.77 13.88
C PHE A 78 -6.49 6.16 13.43
N GLY A 79 -6.57 7.15 14.33
CA GLY A 79 -6.85 8.53 13.99
C GLY A 79 -5.67 9.20 13.29
N LEU A 80 -4.46 8.90 13.73
CA LEU A 80 -3.24 9.54 13.25
C LEU A 80 -2.65 8.86 12.00
N ASN A 81 -2.86 7.54 11.85
CA ASN A 81 -2.20 6.76 10.79
C ASN A 81 -3.23 6.10 9.88
N ARG A 82 -2.89 5.95 8.59
CA ARG A 82 -3.76 5.36 7.55
C ARG A 82 -3.49 3.88 7.32
N ALA A 83 -2.24 3.44 7.50
CA ALA A 83 -1.86 2.05 7.26
C ALA A 83 -1.02 1.49 8.39
N PHE A 84 -1.14 0.18 8.55
CA PHE A 84 -0.54 -0.59 9.62
C PHE A 84 0.01 -1.91 9.08
N ARG A 85 1.00 -2.44 9.77
CA ARG A 85 1.56 -3.76 9.54
C ARG A 85 1.52 -4.56 10.82
N ILE A 86 1.31 -5.86 10.70
CA ILE A 86 1.38 -6.77 11.83
C ILE A 86 2.84 -7.03 12.17
N GLN A 87 3.16 -6.94 13.45
CA GLN A 87 4.42 -7.42 14.01
C GLN A 87 4.10 -8.43 15.09
N GLU A 88 4.58 -9.65 14.92
CA GLU A 88 4.51 -10.69 15.92
C GLU A 88 5.61 -10.49 16.95
N ASP A 89 5.32 -10.80 18.20
CA ASP A 89 6.30 -10.90 19.27
C ASP A 89 6.69 -12.37 19.51
N GLU A 90 7.74 -12.59 20.31
CA GLU A 90 8.28 -13.91 20.62
C GLU A 90 7.26 -14.82 21.35
N ASN A 91 6.18 -14.26 21.90
CA ASN A 91 5.14 -14.98 22.63
C ASN A 91 3.93 -15.35 21.75
N GLY A 92 3.98 -15.12 20.42
CA GLY A 92 2.89 -15.37 19.51
C GLY A 92 1.73 -14.37 19.62
N SER A 93 1.92 -13.27 20.35
CA SER A 93 1.03 -12.12 20.35
C SER A 93 1.41 -11.17 19.23
N PHE A 94 0.48 -10.32 18.77
CA PHE A 94 0.77 -9.39 17.71
C PHE A 94 0.45 -7.94 18.08
N THR A 95 1.19 -7.02 17.49
CA THR A 95 0.96 -5.59 17.54
C THR A 95 0.72 -5.03 16.14
N LEU A 96 -0.07 -3.95 16.06
CA LEU A 96 -0.25 -3.19 14.83
C LEU A 96 0.70 -1.99 14.86
N ASN A 97 1.66 -1.99 13.96
CA ASN A 97 2.63 -0.91 13.82
C ASN A 97 2.26 -0.01 12.65
N ALA A 98 2.27 1.30 12.87
CA ALA A 98 1.94 2.27 11.83
C ALA A 98 3.01 2.26 10.73
N ILE A 99 2.56 2.24 9.48
CA ILE A 99 3.39 2.45 8.30
C ILE A 99 3.45 3.96 8.03
N ASN A 100 4.64 4.54 8.11
CA ASN A 100 4.81 5.98 8.10
C ASN A 100 5.12 6.57 6.72
N ASN A 101 5.75 5.78 5.84
CA ASN A 101 6.13 6.17 4.49
C ASN A 101 5.19 5.48 3.48
N ILE A 102 3.93 5.89 3.50
CA ILE A 102 2.97 5.44 2.48
C ILE A 102 3.18 6.32 1.25
N ASP A 103 3.26 5.66 0.10
CA ASP A 103 3.31 6.31 -1.20
C ASP A 103 2.10 7.25 -1.38
N SER A 104 2.33 8.51 -1.74
CA SER A 104 1.26 9.53 -1.85
C SER A 104 0.51 9.49 -3.18
N VAL A 105 0.62 8.36 -3.90
CA VAL A 105 -0.02 8.15 -5.21
C VAL A 105 -1.55 8.26 -5.12
N LEU A 106 -2.17 8.87 -6.14
CA LEU A 106 -3.62 8.94 -6.35
C LEU A 106 -4.00 8.09 -7.56
N LEU A 107 -5.29 7.69 -7.68
CA LEU A 107 -5.76 6.96 -8.86
C LEU A 107 -5.61 7.78 -10.16
N SER A 108 -5.65 9.12 -10.08
CA SER A 108 -5.34 10.02 -11.20
C SER A 108 -3.90 9.90 -11.68
N ASP A 109 -3.01 9.39 -10.85
CA ASP A 109 -1.59 9.24 -11.18
C ASP A 109 -1.31 7.99 -12.00
N LEU A 110 -2.18 7.00 -11.92
CA LEU A 110 -2.13 5.84 -12.81
C LEU A 110 -2.73 6.21 -14.17
N ILE A 111 -1.93 6.11 -15.20
CA ILE A 111 -2.36 6.41 -16.57
C ILE A 111 -2.96 5.16 -17.17
N GLY A 112 -4.14 5.31 -17.79
CA GLY A 112 -4.93 4.19 -18.30
C GLY A 112 -5.71 3.46 -17.19
N TYR A 113 -6.23 2.28 -17.53
CA TYR A 113 -7.00 1.40 -16.62
C TYR A 113 -8.28 2.04 -16.07
N GLU A 114 -8.94 2.92 -16.82
CA GLU A 114 -10.13 3.65 -16.36
C GLU A 114 -11.29 2.74 -15.92
N PRO A 115 -11.61 1.62 -16.65
CA PRO A 115 -12.63 0.68 -16.20
C PRO A 115 -12.28 0.05 -14.85
N GLN A 116 -11.02 -0.38 -14.68
CA GLN A 116 -10.52 -1.01 -13.45
C GLN A 116 -10.57 -0.04 -12.26
N LYS A 117 -10.12 1.19 -12.48
CA LYS A 117 -10.19 2.26 -11.46
C LYS A 117 -11.63 2.56 -11.06
N LYS A 118 -12.55 2.63 -12.03
CA LYS A 118 -13.97 2.88 -11.79
C LYS A 118 -14.58 1.78 -10.93
N GLU A 119 -14.34 0.52 -11.29
CA GLU A 119 -14.87 -0.64 -10.55
C GLU A 119 -14.32 -0.69 -9.11
N LEU A 120 -12.99 -0.53 -8.95
CA LEU A 120 -12.35 -0.48 -7.64
C LEU A 120 -12.89 0.67 -6.78
N ARG A 121 -13.02 1.86 -7.35
CA ARG A 121 -13.57 3.04 -6.66
C ARG A 121 -15.03 2.82 -6.27
N GLN A 122 -15.86 2.26 -7.15
CA GLN A 122 -17.28 2.00 -6.89
C GLN A 122 -17.47 1.04 -5.71
N ASN A 123 -16.72 -0.05 -5.68
CA ASN A 123 -16.79 -1.03 -4.58
C ASN A 123 -16.26 -0.44 -3.26
N THR A 124 -15.17 0.34 -3.31
CA THR A 124 -14.62 1.01 -2.12
C THR A 124 -15.56 2.09 -1.60
N GLU A 125 -16.18 2.87 -2.47
CA GLU A 125 -17.19 3.88 -2.11
C GLU A 125 -18.39 3.24 -1.40
N ALA A 126 -18.87 2.11 -1.88
CA ALA A 126 -19.93 1.35 -1.22
C ALA A 126 -19.50 0.93 0.20
N PHE A 127 -18.28 0.38 0.33
CA PHE A 127 -17.73 -0.06 1.61
C PHE A 127 -17.60 1.08 2.62
N VAL A 128 -16.98 2.19 2.22
CA VAL A 128 -16.74 3.35 3.11
C VAL A 128 -18.07 3.98 3.53
N SER A 129 -19.04 4.02 2.63
CA SER A 129 -20.40 4.53 2.91
C SER A 129 -21.27 3.57 3.75
N GLY A 130 -20.75 2.43 4.18
CA GLY A 130 -21.48 1.45 4.99
C GLY A 130 -22.46 0.58 4.22
N ARG A 131 -22.41 0.61 2.90
CA ARG A 131 -23.20 -0.27 2.02
C ARG A 131 -22.49 -1.61 1.81
N ALA A 132 -23.21 -2.59 1.30
CA ALA A 132 -22.64 -3.90 0.95
C ALA A 132 -21.51 -3.73 -0.08
N ALA A 133 -20.38 -4.36 0.16
CA ALA A 133 -19.23 -4.38 -0.71
C ALA A 133 -18.58 -5.76 -0.74
N ASN A 134 -18.01 -6.12 -1.88
CA ASN A 134 -17.35 -7.40 -2.09
C ASN A 134 -15.85 -7.33 -1.76
N ASN A 135 -15.27 -8.44 -1.32
CA ASN A 135 -13.83 -8.58 -1.29
C ASN A 135 -13.28 -8.43 -2.71
N VAL A 136 -12.07 -7.85 -2.82
CA VAL A 136 -11.50 -7.45 -4.11
C VAL A 136 -10.26 -8.26 -4.41
N LEU A 137 -10.18 -8.81 -5.61
CA LEU A 137 -8.98 -9.41 -6.17
C LEU A 137 -8.56 -8.65 -7.42
N LEU A 138 -7.40 -7.99 -7.37
CA LEU A 138 -6.77 -7.41 -8.55
C LEU A 138 -5.76 -8.41 -9.09
N TYR A 139 -5.99 -8.94 -10.28
CA TYR A 139 -5.13 -9.95 -10.87
C TYR A 139 -4.64 -9.56 -12.27
N GLY A 140 -3.60 -10.21 -12.75
CA GLY A 140 -3.06 -10.01 -14.10
C GLY A 140 -1.57 -9.71 -14.10
N ASP A 141 -1.08 -9.13 -15.20
CA ASP A 141 0.34 -9.02 -15.49
C ASP A 141 1.13 -8.19 -14.47
N ALA A 142 2.40 -8.52 -14.28
CA ALA A 142 3.29 -7.80 -13.37
C ALA A 142 3.55 -6.37 -13.88
N GLY A 143 3.69 -5.42 -12.94
CA GLY A 143 4.03 -4.04 -13.29
C GLY A 143 2.89 -3.20 -13.86
N THR A 144 1.63 -3.68 -13.84
CA THR A 144 0.44 -2.99 -14.37
C THR A 144 -0.21 -2.02 -13.38
N GLY A 145 0.31 -1.88 -12.16
CA GLY A 145 -0.18 -0.91 -11.18
C GLY A 145 -1.24 -1.45 -10.21
N LYS A 146 -1.42 -2.77 -10.07
CA LYS A 146 -2.37 -3.39 -9.13
C LYS A 146 -2.19 -2.88 -7.69
N SER A 147 -1.02 -3.11 -7.10
CA SER A 147 -0.72 -2.68 -5.73
C SER A 147 -0.74 -1.16 -5.57
N THR A 148 -0.32 -0.45 -6.63
CA THR A 148 -0.38 1.02 -6.67
C THR A 148 -1.83 1.51 -6.63
N SER A 149 -2.76 0.84 -7.33
CA SER A 149 -4.20 1.17 -7.29
C SER A 149 -4.79 1.02 -5.89
N VAL A 150 -4.38 -0.02 -5.15
CA VAL A 150 -4.83 -0.24 -3.76
C VAL A 150 -4.30 0.85 -2.82
N LYS A 151 -3.03 1.24 -2.97
CA LYS A 151 -2.44 2.35 -2.21
C LYS A 151 -3.11 3.69 -2.54
N ALA A 152 -3.43 3.92 -3.81
CA ALA A 152 -4.13 5.11 -4.26
C ALA A 152 -5.55 5.22 -3.68
N ILE A 153 -6.29 4.13 -3.66
CA ILE A 153 -7.61 4.06 -3.01
C ILE A 153 -7.52 4.37 -1.52
N LEU A 154 -6.52 3.84 -0.81
CA LEU A 154 -6.29 4.20 0.59
C LEU A 154 -6.13 5.70 0.75
N ASN A 155 -5.31 6.34 -0.10
CA ASN A 155 -5.07 7.78 -0.01
C ASN A 155 -6.33 8.61 -0.29
N GLU A 156 -7.17 8.20 -1.26
CA GLU A 156 -8.42 8.89 -1.58
C GLU A 156 -9.47 8.79 -0.45
N TYR A 157 -9.50 7.69 0.30
CA TYR A 157 -10.57 7.43 1.28
C TYR A 157 -10.10 7.48 2.74
N ALA A 158 -8.82 7.75 3.01
CA ALA A 158 -8.29 7.80 4.37
C ALA A 158 -8.99 8.83 5.27
N ASP A 159 -9.32 9.99 4.71
CA ASP A 159 -10.01 11.07 5.44
C ASP A 159 -11.49 10.76 5.68
N ARG A 160 -12.03 9.78 4.95
CA ARG A 160 -13.38 9.22 5.17
C ARG A 160 -13.38 8.00 6.10
N GLY A 161 -12.29 7.76 6.81
CA GLY A 161 -12.16 6.71 7.82
C GLY A 161 -11.66 5.36 7.30
N LEU A 162 -11.21 5.26 6.05
CA LEU A 162 -10.56 4.04 5.55
C LEU A 162 -9.17 3.87 6.18
N ARG A 163 -8.88 2.66 6.64
CA ARG A 163 -7.58 2.27 7.19
C ARG A 163 -7.14 0.96 6.54
N MET A 164 -5.84 0.81 6.32
CA MET A 164 -5.26 -0.39 5.73
C MET A 164 -4.47 -1.16 6.78
N ILE A 165 -4.60 -2.49 6.75
CA ILE A 165 -3.72 -3.40 7.48
C ILE A 165 -3.08 -4.31 6.45
N GLU A 166 -1.77 -4.18 6.26
CA GLU A 166 -0.99 -5.04 5.39
C GLU A 166 -0.67 -6.34 6.12
N ILE A 167 -0.97 -7.47 5.47
CA ILE A 167 -0.75 -8.82 6.00
C ILE A 167 0.04 -9.62 4.97
N TYR A 168 1.08 -10.28 5.43
CA TYR A 168 1.87 -11.20 4.62
C TYR A 168 1.32 -12.63 4.73
N LYS A 169 1.59 -13.45 3.72
CA LYS A 169 1.08 -14.83 3.65
C LYS A 169 1.37 -15.67 4.89
N HIS A 170 2.58 -15.60 5.44
CA HIS A 170 2.95 -16.31 6.67
C HIS A 170 2.18 -15.88 7.93
N GLN A 171 1.47 -14.76 7.87
CA GLN A 171 0.68 -14.20 8.98
C GLN A 171 -0.82 -14.54 8.89
N PHE A 172 -1.24 -15.36 7.92
CA PHE A 172 -2.67 -15.67 7.74
C PHE A 172 -3.30 -16.35 8.96
N GLY A 173 -2.53 -17.08 9.75
CA GLY A 173 -3.00 -17.65 11.03
C GLY A 173 -3.50 -16.60 12.03
N LEU A 174 -3.03 -15.34 11.92
CA LEU A 174 -3.44 -14.22 12.77
C LEU A 174 -4.66 -13.46 12.27
N LEU A 175 -5.18 -13.74 11.06
CA LEU A 175 -6.28 -13.00 10.44
C LEU A 175 -7.50 -12.88 11.36
N SER A 176 -7.93 -13.98 11.97
CA SER A 176 -9.09 -13.99 12.89
C SER A 176 -8.85 -13.10 14.12
N GLN A 177 -7.65 -13.11 14.68
CA GLN A 177 -7.28 -12.27 15.82
C GLN A 177 -7.21 -10.80 15.45
N VAL A 178 -6.68 -10.47 14.26
CA VAL A 178 -6.65 -9.10 13.73
C VAL A 178 -8.08 -8.59 13.55
N ILE A 179 -8.95 -9.38 12.93
CA ILE A 179 -10.36 -9.03 12.74
C ILE A 179 -11.05 -8.81 14.09
N ALA A 180 -10.84 -9.69 15.07
CA ALA A 180 -11.40 -9.53 16.41
C ALA A 180 -10.98 -8.20 17.07
N LYS A 181 -9.75 -7.73 16.83
CA LYS A 181 -9.21 -6.47 17.38
C LYS A 181 -9.80 -5.21 16.74
N ILE A 182 -10.25 -5.30 15.48
CA ILE A 182 -10.73 -4.16 14.70
C ILE A 182 -12.25 -4.13 14.49
N LYS A 183 -12.97 -5.25 14.65
CA LYS A 183 -14.41 -5.37 14.34
C LYS A 183 -15.30 -4.38 15.06
N ASN A 184 -14.93 -3.94 16.26
CA ASN A 184 -15.70 -3.00 17.08
C ASN A 184 -15.18 -1.54 17.00
N ARG A 185 -14.35 -1.21 15.99
CA ARG A 185 -13.83 0.13 15.78
C ARG A 185 -14.69 0.91 14.77
N ASN A 186 -14.80 2.21 14.96
CA ASN A 186 -15.58 3.09 14.09
C ASN A 186 -14.90 3.44 12.75
N TYR A 187 -13.89 2.67 12.34
CA TYR A 187 -13.18 2.81 11.08
C TYR A 187 -13.57 1.70 10.12
N ARG A 188 -13.36 1.93 8.82
CA ARG A 188 -13.44 0.94 7.78
C ARG A 188 -12.03 0.38 7.54
N PHE A 189 -11.87 -0.92 7.68
CA PHE A 189 -10.56 -1.56 7.56
C PHE A 189 -10.46 -2.36 6.27
N MET A 190 -9.45 -2.04 5.47
CA MET A 190 -9.00 -2.82 4.33
C MET A 190 -7.85 -3.72 4.77
N ILE A 191 -8.04 -5.03 4.76
CA ILE A 191 -6.95 -5.99 4.93
C ILE A 191 -6.33 -6.20 3.56
N PHE A 192 -5.08 -5.75 3.39
CA PHE A 192 -4.36 -5.79 2.13
C PHE A 192 -3.36 -6.93 2.10
N ILE A 193 -3.46 -7.75 1.05
CA ILE A 193 -2.60 -8.90 0.78
C ILE A 193 -1.94 -8.65 -0.59
N ASP A 194 -0.65 -8.32 -0.59
CA ASP A 194 0.08 -8.07 -1.83
C ASP A 194 0.71 -9.35 -2.36
N ASP A 195 0.69 -9.52 -3.69
CA ASP A 195 1.26 -10.65 -4.43
C ASP A 195 0.80 -12.03 -3.93
N LEU A 196 -0.53 -12.17 -3.76
CA LEU A 196 -1.14 -13.41 -3.30
C LEU A 196 -0.97 -14.52 -4.34
N SER A 197 -0.26 -15.57 -3.95
CA SER A 197 -0.09 -16.79 -4.71
C SER A 197 0.13 -17.97 -3.77
N PHE A 198 -0.35 -19.15 -4.13
CA PHE A 198 -0.15 -20.37 -3.36
C PHE A 198 0.54 -21.42 -4.21
N GLU A 199 1.42 -22.17 -3.58
CA GLU A 199 1.99 -23.38 -4.15
C GLU A 199 1.09 -24.60 -3.83
N GLU A 200 1.30 -25.70 -4.52
CA GLU A 200 0.44 -26.88 -4.42
C GLU A 200 0.30 -27.42 -3.00
N HIS A 201 1.37 -27.36 -2.20
CA HIS A 201 1.45 -27.97 -0.87
C HIS A 201 1.17 -26.99 0.29
N GLU A 202 0.92 -25.72 -0.01
CA GLU A 202 0.69 -24.71 1.03
C GLU A 202 -0.70 -24.85 1.64
N VAL A 203 -0.77 -24.74 2.96
CA VAL A 203 -2.02 -24.86 3.74
C VAL A 203 -2.59 -23.49 4.15
N GLU A 204 -1.82 -22.43 3.97
CA GLU A 204 -2.16 -21.06 4.38
C GLU A 204 -3.43 -20.55 3.70
N TYR A 205 -3.76 -21.05 2.50
CA TYR A 205 -5.00 -20.69 1.81
C TYR A 205 -6.25 -21.07 2.62
N LYS A 206 -6.19 -22.10 3.49
CA LYS A 206 -7.32 -22.52 4.33
C LYS A 206 -7.72 -21.44 5.34
N PHE A 207 -6.75 -20.73 5.92
CA PHE A 207 -7.02 -19.62 6.83
C PHE A 207 -7.70 -18.46 6.09
N LEU A 208 -7.23 -18.11 4.91
CA LEU A 208 -7.83 -17.06 4.10
C LEU A 208 -9.24 -17.46 3.64
N LYS A 209 -9.43 -18.71 3.21
CA LYS A 209 -10.73 -19.27 2.82
C LYS A 209 -11.73 -19.16 3.98
N ALA A 210 -11.36 -19.60 5.17
CA ALA A 210 -12.21 -19.55 6.35
C ALA A 210 -12.66 -18.11 6.70
N VAL A 211 -11.79 -17.12 6.51
CA VAL A 211 -12.10 -15.71 6.78
C VAL A 211 -12.97 -15.09 5.68
N ILE A 212 -12.74 -15.44 4.41
CA ILE A 212 -13.53 -14.92 3.28
C ILE A 212 -14.95 -15.50 3.28
N GLU A 213 -15.08 -16.79 3.55
CA GLU A 213 -16.40 -17.47 3.60
C GLU A 213 -17.21 -17.06 4.83
N GLY A 214 -16.51 -16.71 5.92
CA GLY A 214 -17.11 -16.54 7.22
C GLY A 214 -17.63 -17.91 7.72
N GLY A 215 -17.12 -18.40 8.85
CA GLY A 215 -17.67 -19.60 9.49
C GLY A 215 -18.99 -19.30 10.19
N VAL A 216 -19.12 -19.73 11.45
CA VAL A 216 -20.27 -19.37 12.30
C VAL A 216 -20.30 -17.85 12.58
N GLU A 217 -19.14 -17.20 12.64
CA GLU A 217 -19.02 -15.73 12.75
C GLU A 217 -18.96 -15.10 11.36
N THR A 218 -19.97 -14.29 11.02
CA THR A 218 -20.00 -13.56 9.76
C THR A 218 -18.91 -12.49 9.71
N ARG A 219 -18.39 -12.22 8.52
CA ARG A 219 -17.42 -11.14 8.31
C ARG A 219 -17.96 -9.81 8.86
N PRO A 220 -17.22 -9.07 9.70
CA PRO A 220 -17.67 -7.78 10.19
C PRO A 220 -17.89 -6.78 9.04
N ALA A 221 -18.96 -6.01 9.11
CA ALA A 221 -19.32 -5.04 8.07
C ALA A 221 -18.27 -3.92 7.85
N ASN A 222 -17.36 -3.75 8.80
CA ASN A 222 -16.29 -2.76 8.73
C ASN A 222 -14.94 -3.33 8.23
N VAL A 223 -14.91 -4.58 7.73
CA VAL A 223 -13.70 -5.23 7.21
C VAL A 223 -13.88 -5.63 5.75
N LEU A 224 -12.94 -5.26 4.90
CA LEU A 224 -12.85 -5.61 3.49
C LEU A 224 -11.50 -6.25 3.21
N ILE A 225 -11.49 -7.40 2.52
CA ILE A 225 -10.25 -8.04 2.08
C ILE A 225 -9.95 -7.60 0.65
N VAL A 226 -8.73 -7.12 0.42
CA VAL A 226 -8.24 -6.72 -0.90
C VAL A 226 -6.92 -7.43 -1.17
N ALA A 227 -6.86 -8.21 -2.22
CA ALA A 227 -5.66 -8.94 -2.61
C ALA A 227 -5.20 -8.53 -4.01
N THR A 228 -3.89 -8.57 -4.23
CA THR A 228 -3.33 -8.52 -5.59
C THR A 228 -2.69 -9.85 -5.93
N SER A 229 -2.69 -10.23 -7.22
CA SER A 229 -2.02 -11.43 -7.70
C SER A 229 -1.48 -11.20 -9.11
N ASN A 230 -0.35 -11.83 -9.41
CA ASN A 230 0.19 -11.88 -10.76
C ASN A 230 -0.42 -13.04 -11.57
N ARG A 231 -1.39 -13.76 -11.02
CA ARG A 231 -2.06 -14.91 -11.62
C ARG A 231 -3.57 -14.78 -11.51
N ARG A 232 -4.29 -15.22 -12.54
CA ARG A 232 -5.75 -15.30 -12.51
C ARG A 232 -6.22 -16.38 -11.53
N HIS A 233 -5.58 -17.52 -11.59
CA HIS A 233 -5.75 -18.62 -10.65
C HIS A 233 -4.69 -18.47 -9.58
N LEU A 234 -5.07 -18.28 -8.34
CA LEU A 234 -4.18 -18.01 -7.20
C LEU A 234 -3.18 -19.15 -6.91
N VAL A 235 -3.29 -20.25 -7.64
CA VAL A 235 -2.48 -21.46 -7.50
C VAL A 235 -1.67 -21.73 -8.78
N GLN A 236 -0.47 -22.24 -8.63
CA GLN A 236 0.40 -22.61 -9.72
C GLN A 236 -0.05 -23.96 -10.31
N GLU A 237 -0.41 -23.98 -11.58
CA GLU A 237 -0.54 -25.21 -12.37
C GLU A 237 0.86 -25.66 -12.78
N THR A 238 1.24 -26.90 -12.44
CA THR A 238 2.48 -27.49 -12.95
C THR A 238 2.23 -28.16 -14.30
N TRP A 239 3.26 -28.25 -15.14
CA TRP A 239 3.18 -28.95 -16.44
C TRP A 239 2.74 -30.40 -16.29
N LYS A 240 3.03 -31.04 -15.15
CA LYS A 240 2.59 -32.40 -14.81
C LYS A 240 1.07 -32.54 -14.68
N ASP A 241 0.39 -31.49 -14.27
CA ASP A 241 -1.06 -31.49 -14.11
C ASP A 241 -1.79 -31.56 -15.45
N ARG A 242 -1.14 -31.13 -16.56
CA ARG A 242 -1.70 -31.27 -17.93
C ARG A 242 -1.54 -32.66 -18.50
N ASP A 243 -0.40 -33.31 -18.25
CA ASP A 243 -0.14 -34.67 -18.75
C ASP A 243 -0.93 -35.74 -17.95
N ASP A 244 -1.17 -35.51 -16.65
CA ASP A 244 -1.93 -36.40 -15.79
C ASP A 244 -3.46 -36.35 -16.06
N MET A 245 -3.99 -35.32 -16.70
CA MET A 245 -5.39 -35.28 -17.16
C MET A 245 -5.68 -36.30 -18.26
N GLU A 246 -4.67 -36.78 -18.97
CA GLU A 246 -4.86 -37.78 -20.04
C GLU A 246 -4.71 -39.23 -19.56
N HIS A 247 -4.14 -39.53 -18.39
CA HIS A 247 -3.69 -40.89 -18.10
C HIS A 247 -4.02 -41.53 -16.74
N ASN A 248 -4.57 -40.85 -15.70
CA ASN A 248 -4.92 -41.57 -14.49
C ASN A 248 -6.04 -40.86 -13.65
N GLY A 249 -7.10 -41.63 -13.37
CA GLY A 249 -8.24 -41.22 -12.56
C GLY A 249 -7.93 -41.12 -11.06
N ASP A 250 -7.06 -40.24 -10.64
CA ASP A 250 -6.77 -39.97 -9.22
C ASP A 250 -7.69 -38.83 -8.72
N ILE A 251 -8.85 -39.23 -8.20
CA ILE A 251 -9.95 -38.37 -7.70
C ILE A 251 -9.46 -37.40 -6.61
N HIS A 252 -8.44 -37.74 -5.83
CA HIS A 252 -7.96 -36.92 -4.71
C HIS A 252 -7.13 -35.67 -5.07
N ARG A 253 -6.53 -35.63 -6.26
CA ARG A 253 -5.80 -34.44 -6.77
C ARG A 253 -6.74 -33.38 -7.32
N SER A 254 -7.86 -33.79 -7.92
CA SER A 254 -8.88 -32.94 -8.48
C SER A 254 -9.56 -32.07 -7.39
N ASP A 255 -9.84 -32.65 -6.22
CA ASP A 255 -10.54 -31.95 -5.13
C ASP A 255 -9.75 -30.79 -4.53
N THR A 256 -8.44 -30.98 -4.36
CA THR A 256 -7.56 -29.91 -3.83
C THR A 256 -7.39 -28.76 -4.82
N MET A 257 -7.37 -29.08 -6.11
CA MET A 257 -7.26 -28.08 -7.18
C MET A 257 -8.55 -27.29 -7.36
N GLU A 258 -9.72 -27.95 -7.31
CA GLU A 258 -11.02 -27.31 -7.31
C GLU A 258 -11.21 -26.40 -6.07
N GLU A 259 -10.77 -26.84 -4.89
CA GLU A 259 -10.82 -26.01 -3.69
C GLU A 259 -9.99 -24.72 -3.82
N LYS A 260 -8.82 -24.79 -4.44
CA LYS A 260 -7.92 -23.65 -4.64
C LYS A 260 -8.43 -22.72 -5.75
N LEU A 261 -8.96 -23.24 -6.84
CA LEU A 261 -9.63 -22.48 -7.89
C LEU A 261 -10.86 -21.74 -7.35
N SER A 262 -11.58 -22.37 -6.43
CA SER A 262 -12.74 -21.77 -5.79
C SER A 262 -12.43 -20.56 -4.92
N LEU A 263 -11.16 -20.39 -4.44
CA LEU A 263 -10.77 -19.23 -3.64
C LEU A 263 -10.86 -17.92 -4.43
N ALA A 264 -10.44 -17.90 -5.69
CA ALA A 264 -10.55 -16.71 -6.54
C ALA A 264 -12.02 -16.32 -6.79
N ALA A 265 -12.90 -17.31 -6.95
CA ALA A 265 -14.34 -17.09 -7.13
C ALA A 265 -15.04 -16.48 -5.89
N ARG A 266 -14.43 -16.58 -4.71
CA ARG A 266 -14.95 -15.99 -3.46
C ARG A 266 -14.68 -14.51 -3.31
N PHE A 267 -13.78 -13.95 -4.13
CA PHE A 267 -13.67 -12.52 -4.28
C PHE A 267 -14.78 -12.06 -5.20
N GLY A 268 -15.82 -11.47 -4.65
CA GLY A 268 -16.99 -11.03 -5.43
C GLY A 268 -16.70 -9.86 -6.40
N CYS A 269 -15.53 -9.23 -6.30
CA CYS A 269 -15.04 -8.19 -7.20
C CYS A 269 -13.65 -8.60 -7.71
N ALA A 270 -13.54 -9.12 -8.93
CA ALA A 270 -12.30 -9.58 -9.53
C ALA A 270 -11.91 -8.72 -10.73
N ILE A 271 -10.89 -7.89 -10.59
CA ILE A 271 -10.49 -6.87 -11.55
C ILE A 271 -9.20 -7.30 -12.27
N CYS A 272 -9.29 -7.42 -13.59
CA CYS A 272 -8.16 -7.85 -14.42
C CYS A 272 -7.31 -6.66 -14.90
N TYR A 273 -6.00 -6.76 -14.70
CA TYR A 273 -4.98 -5.82 -15.17
C TYR A 273 -4.10 -6.51 -16.20
N VAL A 274 -4.31 -6.23 -17.48
CA VAL A 274 -3.47 -6.74 -18.57
C VAL A 274 -2.36 -5.75 -18.91
N SER A 275 -1.25 -6.25 -19.43
CA SER A 275 -0.15 -5.40 -19.90
C SER A 275 -0.64 -4.38 -20.91
N PRO A 276 -0.16 -3.14 -20.85
CA PRO A 276 -0.56 -2.11 -21.79
C PRO A 276 -0.10 -2.46 -23.20
N ASN A 277 -0.88 -2.10 -24.20
CA ASN A 277 -0.41 -2.13 -25.58
C ASN A 277 0.61 -0.99 -25.81
N ARG A 278 1.27 -0.98 -26.96
CA ARG A 278 2.33 0.00 -27.27
C ARG A 278 1.85 1.45 -27.16
N GLN A 279 0.64 1.75 -27.63
CA GLN A 279 0.10 3.09 -27.53
C GLN A 279 -0.14 3.50 -26.08
N GLN A 280 -0.75 2.63 -25.30
CA GLN A 280 -0.95 2.84 -23.86
C GLN A 280 0.37 3.00 -23.11
N TYR A 281 1.39 2.23 -23.47
CA TYR A 281 2.73 2.38 -22.91
C TYR A 281 3.33 3.77 -23.21
N HIS A 282 3.20 4.24 -24.45
CA HIS A 282 3.60 5.61 -24.83
C HIS A 282 2.85 6.66 -24.02
N ASP A 283 1.55 6.49 -23.82
CA ASP A 283 0.74 7.42 -23.01
C ASP A 283 1.20 7.42 -21.55
N ILE A 284 1.55 6.24 -20.99
CA ILE A 284 2.12 6.10 -19.64
C ILE A 284 3.46 6.84 -19.56
N VAL A 285 4.36 6.64 -20.51
CA VAL A 285 5.67 7.31 -20.55
C VAL A 285 5.51 8.82 -20.60
N LYS A 286 4.66 9.33 -21.52
CA LYS A 286 4.38 10.76 -21.64
C LYS A 286 3.78 11.36 -20.36
N GLY A 287 2.82 10.68 -19.78
CA GLY A 287 2.16 11.14 -18.58
C GLY A 287 3.05 11.14 -17.34
N ILE A 288 4.01 10.20 -17.21
CA ILE A 288 5.00 10.21 -16.13
C ILE A 288 6.02 11.34 -16.39
N ALA A 289 6.49 11.50 -17.64
CA ALA A 289 7.42 12.56 -18.01
C ALA A 289 6.88 13.96 -17.74
N ALA A 290 5.59 14.20 -18.04
CA ALA A 290 4.92 15.48 -17.82
C ALA A 290 4.83 15.89 -16.32
N ARG A 291 5.06 14.97 -15.39
CA ARG A 291 5.02 15.22 -13.93
C ARG A 291 6.40 15.53 -13.36
N LEU A 292 7.44 15.45 -14.13
CA LEU A 292 8.78 15.81 -13.65
C LEU A 292 8.84 17.32 -13.40
N PRO A 293 9.32 17.77 -12.22
CA PRO A 293 9.36 19.18 -11.85
C PRO A 293 10.21 20.02 -12.82
N ASP A 294 11.31 19.46 -13.30
CA ASP A 294 12.27 20.14 -14.16
C ASP A 294 12.04 19.87 -15.67
N GLY A 295 11.00 19.07 -16.00
CA GLY A 295 10.75 18.63 -17.36
C GLY A 295 11.85 17.73 -17.94
N LEU A 296 11.73 17.40 -19.22
CA LEU A 296 12.77 16.71 -19.98
C LEU A 296 13.15 17.56 -21.17
N THR A 297 14.45 17.59 -21.51
CA THR A 297 14.99 18.31 -22.67
C THR A 297 14.76 17.56 -24.00
N LEU A 298 14.23 16.33 -23.94
CA LEU A 298 13.94 15.49 -25.10
C LEU A 298 12.65 15.91 -25.77
N THR A 299 12.63 15.86 -27.09
CA THR A 299 11.38 15.93 -27.86
C THR A 299 10.52 14.70 -27.62
N GLU A 300 9.23 14.78 -27.88
CA GLU A 300 8.30 13.64 -27.69
C GLU A 300 8.73 12.41 -28.48
N ASP A 301 9.17 12.60 -29.73
CA ASP A 301 9.62 11.48 -30.59
C ASP A 301 10.89 10.82 -30.05
N GLU A 302 11.86 11.61 -29.60
CA GLU A 302 13.09 11.08 -28.97
C GLU A 302 12.80 10.31 -27.70
N LEU A 303 11.90 10.82 -26.88
CA LEU A 303 11.45 10.18 -25.65
C LEU A 303 10.83 8.81 -25.93
N LEU A 304 9.89 8.74 -26.90
CA LEU A 304 9.22 7.49 -27.26
C LEU A 304 10.14 6.47 -27.91
N GLN A 305 11.08 6.92 -28.77
CA GLN A 305 12.08 6.04 -29.35
C GLN A 305 13.03 5.48 -28.29
N ALA A 306 13.42 6.29 -27.32
CA ALA A 306 14.26 5.85 -26.20
C ALA A 306 13.49 4.88 -25.29
N ALA A 307 12.20 5.12 -25.01
CA ALA A 307 11.33 4.26 -24.25
C ALA A 307 11.17 2.88 -24.91
N ASN A 308 10.98 2.84 -26.23
CA ASN A 308 10.87 1.59 -26.98
C ASN A 308 12.17 0.77 -26.94
N ARG A 309 13.33 1.43 -26.98
CA ARG A 309 14.63 0.74 -26.83
C ARG A 309 14.85 0.23 -25.40
N TRP A 310 14.35 0.96 -24.43
CA TRP A 310 14.43 0.56 -23.02
C TRP A 310 13.58 -0.68 -22.73
N GLU A 311 12.33 -0.71 -23.19
CA GLU A 311 11.38 -1.77 -22.91
C GLU A 311 11.85 -3.14 -23.42
N ILE A 312 12.48 -3.17 -24.60
CA ILE A 312 13.05 -4.40 -25.20
C ILE A 312 14.11 -5.03 -24.29
N ARG A 313 14.86 -4.20 -23.53
CA ARG A 313 15.96 -4.67 -22.67
C ARG A 313 15.53 -4.95 -21.22
N HIS A 314 14.37 -4.45 -20.80
CA HIS A 314 13.96 -4.43 -19.40
C HIS A 314 12.61 -5.12 -19.12
N GLY A 315 12.27 -6.13 -19.92
CA GLY A 315 11.14 -7.03 -19.62
C GLY A 315 9.80 -6.61 -20.19
N GLY A 316 9.78 -5.80 -21.26
CA GLY A 316 8.57 -5.48 -22.01
C GLY A 316 7.77 -4.29 -21.50
N VAL A 317 6.61 -4.09 -22.11
CA VAL A 317 5.74 -2.94 -21.86
C VAL A 317 4.99 -3.08 -20.53
N SER A 318 5.27 -2.19 -19.58
CA SER A 318 4.56 -2.09 -18.31
C SER A 318 4.68 -0.70 -17.68
N GLY A 319 3.82 -0.37 -16.72
CA GLY A 319 3.92 0.87 -15.96
C GLY A 319 5.22 0.93 -15.15
N ARG A 320 5.70 -0.21 -14.63
CA ARG A 320 6.98 -0.32 -13.92
C ARG A 320 8.16 0.00 -14.84
N THR A 321 8.17 -0.56 -16.05
CA THR A 321 9.24 -0.31 -17.03
C THR A 321 9.26 1.15 -17.47
N ALA A 322 8.08 1.77 -17.66
CA ALA A 322 7.97 3.20 -17.96
C ALA A 322 8.51 4.07 -16.83
N GLN A 323 8.15 3.78 -15.57
CA GLN A 323 8.65 4.54 -14.41
C GLN A 323 10.17 4.41 -14.24
N GLN A 324 10.70 3.20 -14.41
CA GLN A 324 12.15 2.95 -14.36
C GLN A 324 12.89 3.70 -15.46
N PHE A 325 12.34 3.73 -16.66
CA PHE A 325 12.88 4.49 -17.79
C PHE A 325 12.93 5.98 -17.49
N ILE A 326 11.83 6.57 -17.02
CA ILE A 326 11.78 8.00 -16.69
C ILE A 326 12.73 8.33 -15.54
N ASN A 327 12.79 7.51 -14.50
CA ASN A 327 13.74 7.69 -13.40
C ASN A 327 15.20 7.64 -13.88
N TYR A 328 15.50 6.73 -14.82
CA TYR A 328 16.83 6.63 -15.42
C TYR A 328 17.22 7.91 -16.17
N ILE A 329 16.35 8.42 -17.04
CA ILE A 329 16.62 9.66 -17.79
C ILE A 329 16.70 10.88 -16.85
N ALA A 330 15.79 10.99 -15.91
CA ALA A 330 15.78 12.11 -14.95
C ALA A 330 17.06 12.16 -14.10
N GLY A 331 17.65 11.01 -13.81
CA GLY A 331 18.90 10.88 -13.05
C GLY A 331 20.18 11.17 -13.86
N MET A 332 20.08 11.34 -15.20
CA MET A 332 21.25 11.64 -16.01
C MET A 332 21.66 13.12 -15.86
N PRO A 333 22.98 13.43 -15.89
CA PRO A 333 23.48 14.80 -16.00
C PRO A 333 22.91 15.50 -17.25
N GLU A 334 22.65 16.81 -17.16
CA GLU A 334 21.97 17.57 -18.23
C GLU A 334 22.67 17.48 -19.59
N GLY A 335 23.99 17.37 -19.64
CA GLY A 335 24.74 17.21 -20.89
C GLY A 335 24.57 15.87 -21.60
N VAL A 336 23.98 14.86 -20.95
CA VAL A 336 23.81 13.50 -21.47
C VAL A 336 22.34 13.22 -21.86
N LYS A 337 21.40 14.02 -21.40
CA LYS A 337 19.96 13.86 -21.64
C LYS A 337 19.58 13.90 -23.13
N GLY A 338 20.37 14.57 -23.97
CA GLY A 338 20.18 14.64 -25.44
C GLY A 338 20.93 13.57 -26.26
N ALA A 339 21.84 12.81 -25.66
CA ALA A 339 22.72 11.87 -26.38
C ALA A 339 22.25 10.41 -26.25
N THR A 340 20.97 10.12 -26.44
CA THR A 340 20.42 8.75 -26.31
C THR A 340 20.80 7.78 -27.44
N GLY A 341 21.89 8.07 -28.17
CA GLY A 341 22.44 7.22 -29.22
C GLY A 341 23.30 6.02 -28.75
N LYS A 342 23.91 6.10 -27.57
CA LYS A 342 24.70 4.98 -27.00
C LYS A 342 24.47 4.92 -25.48
N PRO A 343 24.01 3.78 -24.92
CA PRO A 343 24.08 3.59 -23.48
C PRO A 343 25.55 3.60 -23.05
N PRO A 344 25.89 4.12 -21.85
CA PRO A 344 27.22 3.91 -21.29
C PRO A 344 27.44 2.41 -21.18
N CYS A 345 28.56 1.93 -21.70
CA CYS A 345 29.03 0.56 -21.51
C CYS A 345 28.93 0.22 -20.02
N ALA A 346 28.48 -1.00 -19.72
CA ALA A 346 28.64 -1.59 -18.39
C ALA A 346 30.09 -1.36 -17.92
N PRO A 347 30.32 -1.17 -16.61
CA PRO A 347 31.66 -0.97 -16.08
C PRO A 347 32.54 -2.11 -16.59
N ALA A 348 33.67 -1.76 -17.20
CA ALA A 348 34.69 -2.71 -17.66
C ALA A 348 35.19 -3.50 -16.44
N GLY A 349 34.78 -4.75 -16.32
CA GLY A 349 35.13 -5.60 -15.18
C GLY A 349 34.55 -7.01 -15.19
N ALA A 350 33.68 -7.37 -16.13
CA ALA A 350 33.26 -8.76 -16.31
C ALA A 350 34.04 -9.36 -17.48
N SER A 351 35.10 -10.09 -17.18
CA SER A 351 35.78 -10.96 -18.15
C SER A 351 34.79 -11.97 -18.70
N PRO A 352 34.82 -12.28 -20.04
CA PRO A 352 34.04 -13.36 -20.58
C PRO A 352 34.55 -14.67 -19.99
N CYS A 353 33.67 -15.47 -19.39
CA CYS A 353 33.96 -16.86 -19.10
C CYS A 353 34.26 -17.58 -20.40
N ASN A 354 35.52 -17.96 -20.58
CA ASN A 354 35.93 -18.91 -21.57
C ASN A 354 35.32 -20.27 -21.25
N GLU A 355 34.29 -20.66 -21.96
CA GLU A 355 33.90 -22.04 -22.17
C GLU A 355 34.75 -22.61 -23.32
N GLU A 356 35.96 -23.07 -23.01
CA GLU A 356 36.71 -23.99 -23.83
C GLU A 356 37.77 -24.68 -22.96
N SER A 357 37.41 -25.82 -22.43
CA SER A 357 38.32 -26.95 -22.19
C SER A 357 37.68 -27.98 -21.23
N GLN A 358 36.99 -28.96 -21.81
CA GLN A 358 36.98 -30.34 -21.33
C GLN A 358 36.34 -31.25 -22.39
N LEU A 359 37.11 -31.52 -23.43
CA LEU A 359 37.05 -32.75 -24.22
C LEU A 359 38.45 -33.33 -24.21
N ARG A 360 38.73 -34.19 -23.23
CA ARG A 360 39.60 -35.38 -23.38
C ARG A 360 39.36 -36.31 -22.19
#